data_6ace26647b98c401780f6b87f17d324d
#
_entry.id   6ace26647b98c401780f6b87f17d324d
#
_cell.length_a   1.000
_cell.length_b   1.000
_cell.length_c   1.000
_cell.angle_alpha   90.00
_cell.angle_beta   90.00
_cell.angle_gamma   90.00
#
_symmetry.space_group_name_H-M   'P 1'
#
loop_
_entity.id
_entity.type
_entity.pdbx_description
1 polymer ?
#
loop_
_entity_poly.entity_id
_entity_poly.type
_entity_poly.pdbx_seq_one_letter_code
_entity_poly.pdbx_strand_id
1 'polypeptide(L)'
;MEAARVLKLRGHIPVIYEKSDHLGGVFKEAGNASFKGKLRELLLWYLNEMEKMKIEIHLNREVKDLNDIDADYYIVATGSKPILPPVLGNERGIDALDYLKGREVEEKVAIIGGGLTGCEIAYELVLEGKKPFIVEMKNDLIAQKGVCLANSSYLREYLAFKNVPVYLNTTLKRVYDGKIECTNKDGDSFFFDCDNVIYAIGYKKAPLMSDKKNVFYVGDCQSVGNLRTVTWSAYEAAMKI
;
A
#
# COMPACT_ATOMS: atom_id res chain seq x y z
N MET A 1 14.03 -8.07 -2.42
CA MET A 1 14.08 -9.29 -3.27
C MET A 1 14.61 -9.00 -4.68
N GLU A 2 13.98 -8.14 -5.51
CA GLU A 2 14.46 -7.94 -6.90
C GLU A 2 15.92 -7.47 -6.98
N ALA A 3 16.31 -6.47 -6.21
CA ALA A 3 17.70 -6.03 -6.20
C ALA A 3 18.68 -7.15 -5.80
N ALA A 4 18.34 -7.93 -4.76
CA ALA A 4 19.17 -9.05 -4.32
C ALA A 4 19.29 -10.13 -5.41
N ARG A 5 18.19 -10.45 -6.10
CA ARG A 5 18.20 -11.38 -7.24
C ARG A 5 19.14 -10.91 -8.35
N VAL A 6 19.03 -9.65 -8.75
CA VAL A 6 19.85 -9.07 -9.82
C VAL A 6 21.34 -9.01 -9.41
N LEU A 7 21.64 -8.56 -8.21
CA LEU A 7 23.00 -8.55 -7.67
C LEU A 7 23.61 -9.94 -7.66
N LYS A 8 22.87 -10.95 -7.21
CA LYS A 8 23.34 -12.35 -7.20
C LYS A 8 23.65 -12.87 -8.60
N LEU A 9 22.81 -12.57 -9.59
CA LEU A 9 23.03 -12.91 -11.00
C LEU A 9 24.29 -12.23 -11.58
N ARG A 10 24.64 -11.07 -11.07
CA ARG A 10 25.84 -10.33 -11.47
C ARG A 10 27.12 -10.74 -10.69
N GLY A 11 27.02 -11.73 -9.78
CA GLY A 11 28.16 -12.28 -9.07
C GLY A 11 28.44 -11.62 -7.70
N HIS A 12 27.59 -10.70 -7.25
CA HIS A 12 27.68 -10.10 -5.91
C HIS A 12 27.14 -11.06 -4.83
N ILE A 13 27.37 -10.71 -3.56
CA ILE A 13 26.93 -11.44 -2.39
C ILE A 13 25.91 -10.60 -1.61
N PRO A 14 24.64 -10.56 -2.04
CA PRO A 14 23.62 -9.80 -1.35
C PRO A 14 23.18 -10.49 -0.06
N VAL A 15 22.92 -9.68 0.98
CA VAL A 15 22.30 -10.08 2.24
C VAL A 15 21.04 -9.25 2.44
N ILE A 16 19.95 -9.87 2.87
CA ILE A 16 18.67 -9.18 3.14
C ILE A 16 18.44 -9.12 4.65
N TYR A 17 18.17 -7.92 5.15
CA TYR A 17 17.68 -7.68 6.51
C TYR A 17 16.23 -7.26 6.44
N GLU A 18 15.35 -8.00 7.08
CA GLU A 18 13.91 -7.72 7.12
C GLU A 18 13.42 -7.68 8.57
N LYS A 19 12.72 -6.61 8.91
CA LYS A 19 12.21 -6.42 10.28
C LYS A 19 11.05 -7.34 10.66
N SER A 20 10.28 -7.81 9.67
CA SER A 20 9.17 -8.73 9.86
C SER A 20 9.64 -10.20 9.85
N ASP A 21 8.75 -11.10 10.15
CA ASP A 21 8.96 -12.55 10.11
C ASP A 21 8.87 -13.15 8.70
N HIS A 22 8.65 -12.29 7.67
CA HIS A 22 8.50 -12.72 6.28
C HIS A 22 9.00 -11.66 5.29
N LEU A 23 9.36 -12.11 4.08
CA LEU A 23 9.68 -11.23 2.96
C LEU A 23 8.42 -10.76 2.24
N GLY A 24 8.54 -9.63 1.52
CA GLY A 24 7.51 -9.10 0.63
C GLY A 24 6.91 -7.79 1.11
N GLY A 25 6.93 -7.52 2.43
CA GLY A 25 6.35 -6.29 3.00
C GLY A 25 4.92 -6.08 2.51
N VAL A 26 4.54 -4.84 2.23
CA VAL A 26 3.18 -4.46 1.76
C VAL A 26 2.73 -5.21 0.50
N PHE A 27 3.65 -5.75 -0.30
CA PHE A 27 3.31 -6.56 -1.47
C PHE A 27 2.54 -7.84 -1.08
N LYS A 28 2.87 -8.45 0.06
CA LYS A 28 2.15 -9.62 0.60
C LYS A 28 0.69 -9.24 0.90
N GLU A 29 0.49 -8.19 1.67
CA GLU A 29 -0.85 -7.74 2.05
C GLU A 29 -1.66 -7.24 0.84
N ALA A 30 -1.03 -6.52 -0.08
CA ALA A 30 -1.67 -6.10 -1.33
C ALA A 30 -2.16 -7.27 -2.20
N GLY A 31 -1.57 -8.46 -2.03
CA GLY A 31 -1.98 -9.70 -2.68
C GLY A 31 -3.15 -10.42 -2.00
N ASN A 32 -3.61 -9.98 -0.81
CA ASN A 32 -4.63 -10.71 -0.04
C ASN A 32 -6.04 -10.59 -0.61
N ALA A 33 -6.35 -9.52 -1.38
CA ALA A 33 -7.65 -9.42 -2.04
C ALA A 33 -7.92 -10.63 -2.94
N SER A 34 -9.17 -11.12 -2.95
CA SER A 34 -9.57 -12.39 -3.57
C SER A 34 -9.18 -12.48 -5.05
N PHE A 35 -9.29 -11.37 -5.78
CA PHE A 35 -9.02 -11.26 -7.22
C PHE A 35 -7.53 -11.07 -7.57
N LYS A 36 -6.62 -10.99 -6.59
CA LYS A 36 -5.18 -10.73 -6.81
C LYS A 36 -4.31 -11.99 -6.81
N GLY A 37 -4.84 -13.13 -7.27
CA GLY A 37 -4.09 -14.39 -7.33
C GLY A 37 -2.73 -14.29 -8.02
N LYS A 38 -2.64 -13.53 -9.12
CA LYS A 38 -1.37 -13.33 -9.84
C LYS A 38 -0.30 -12.59 -9.06
N LEU A 39 -0.68 -11.72 -8.13
CA LEU A 39 0.28 -11.08 -7.23
C LEU A 39 0.84 -12.09 -6.21
N ARG A 40 0.00 -13.00 -5.71
CA ARG A 40 0.43 -14.08 -4.81
C ARG A 40 1.40 -15.04 -5.51
N GLU A 41 1.10 -15.41 -6.77
CA GLU A 41 1.99 -16.23 -7.58
C GLU A 41 3.36 -15.54 -7.80
N LEU A 42 3.38 -14.26 -8.09
CA LEU A 42 4.60 -13.48 -8.27
C LEU A 42 5.42 -13.40 -6.96
N LEU A 43 4.76 -13.21 -5.82
CA LEU A 43 5.44 -13.23 -4.53
C LEU A 43 6.09 -14.60 -4.26
N LEU A 44 5.36 -15.69 -4.50
CA LEU A 44 5.89 -17.05 -4.36
C LEU A 44 7.08 -17.29 -5.30
N TRP A 45 7.03 -16.77 -6.52
CA TRP A 45 8.16 -16.84 -7.42
C TRP A 45 9.40 -16.13 -6.86
N TYR A 46 9.26 -14.93 -6.30
CA TYR A 46 10.37 -14.23 -5.66
C TYR A 46 10.93 -15.00 -4.48
N LEU A 47 10.09 -15.57 -3.63
CA LEU A 47 10.53 -16.37 -2.48
C LEU A 47 11.35 -17.59 -2.95
N ASN A 48 10.86 -18.29 -3.96
CA ASN A 48 11.57 -19.43 -4.56
C ASN A 48 12.92 -19.02 -5.18
N GLU A 49 12.99 -17.84 -5.81
CA GLU A 49 14.26 -17.33 -6.36
C GLU A 49 15.26 -17.01 -5.25
N MET A 50 14.83 -16.42 -4.12
CA MET A 50 15.71 -16.20 -2.97
C MET A 50 16.30 -17.50 -2.45
N GLU A 51 15.50 -18.55 -2.31
CA GLU A 51 15.92 -19.86 -1.87
C GLU A 51 16.89 -20.53 -2.87
N LYS A 52 16.52 -20.63 -4.15
CA LYS A 52 17.36 -21.22 -5.22
C LYS A 52 18.73 -20.55 -5.32
N MET A 53 18.77 -19.24 -5.20
CA MET A 53 20.00 -18.46 -5.28
C MET A 53 20.80 -18.48 -3.97
N LYS A 54 20.26 -19.12 -2.92
CA LYS A 54 20.87 -19.20 -1.58
C LYS A 54 21.25 -17.80 -1.08
N ILE A 55 20.33 -16.84 -1.19
CA ILE A 55 20.53 -15.48 -0.68
C ILE A 55 20.40 -15.54 0.84
N GLU A 56 21.36 -14.97 1.54
CA GLU A 56 21.33 -14.87 3.00
C GLU A 56 20.24 -13.88 3.42
N ILE A 57 19.38 -14.28 4.36
CA ILE A 57 18.21 -13.51 4.81
C ILE A 57 18.12 -13.55 6.32
N HIS A 58 18.06 -12.37 6.93
CA HIS A 58 17.84 -12.20 8.37
C HIS A 58 16.45 -11.60 8.61
N LEU A 59 15.48 -12.45 8.93
CA LEU A 59 14.12 -12.04 9.34
C LEU A 59 14.12 -11.60 10.81
N ASN A 60 13.09 -10.85 11.21
CA ASN A 60 12.95 -10.26 12.55
C ASN A 60 14.16 -9.40 12.94
N ARG A 61 14.86 -8.84 11.95
CA ARG A 61 16.06 -8.03 12.12
C ARG A 61 15.83 -6.63 11.55
N GLU A 62 15.40 -5.71 12.40
CA GLU A 62 15.29 -4.29 12.04
C GLU A 62 16.68 -3.65 12.06
N VAL A 63 17.08 -3.06 10.93
CA VAL A 63 18.26 -2.20 10.83
C VAL A 63 17.81 -0.75 11.06
N LYS A 64 18.29 -0.14 12.13
CA LYS A 64 17.99 1.26 12.50
C LYS A 64 19.06 2.24 12.07
N ASP A 65 20.29 1.75 11.92
CA ASP A 65 21.44 2.51 11.45
C ASP A 65 22.24 1.64 10.46
N LEU A 66 22.59 2.19 9.30
CA LEU A 66 23.44 1.48 8.32
C LEU A 66 24.89 1.30 8.81
N ASN A 67 25.30 2.01 9.85
CA ASN A 67 26.61 1.80 10.48
C ASN A 67 26.72 0.47 11.24
N ASP A 68 25.59 -0.13 11.59
CA ASP A 68 25.54 -1.46 12.25
C ASP A 68 25.82 -2.61 11.27
N ILE A 69 25.92 -2.32 9.96
CA ILE A 69 26.11 -3.29 8.89
C ILE A 69 27.41 -2.95 8.14
N ASP A 70 28.27 -3.95 8.00
CA ASP A 70 29.46 -3.85 7.16
C ASP A 70 29.16 -4.37 5.75
N ALA A 71 29.19 -3.49 4.76
CA ALA A 71 28.96 -3.79 3.36
C ALA A 71 29.54 -2.72 2.43
N ASP A 72 29.90 -3.11 1.22
CA ASP A 72 30.42 -2.20 0.19
C ASP A 72 29.32 -1.23 -0.30
N TYR A 73 28.10 -1.72 -0.43
CA TYR A 73 26.92 -0.97 -0.91
C TYR A 73 25.68 -1.29 -0.10
N TYR A 74 24.78 -0.33 0.00
CA TYR A 74 23.52 -0.45 0.72
C TYR A 74 22.34 -0.14 -0.19
N ILE A 75 21.35 -1.02 -0.21
CA ILE A 75 20.08 -0.77 -0.89
C ILE A 75 18.97 -0.65 0.17
N VAL A 76 18.50 0.58 0.37
CA VAL A 76 17.43 0.89 1.31
C VAL A 76 16.10 0.73 0.59
N ALA A 77 15.34 -0.28 1.01
CA ALA A 77 14.03 -0.66 0.47
C ALA A 77 12.94 -0.69 1.57
N THR A 78 12.99 0.26 2.50
CA THR A 78 12.16 0.30 3.71
C THR A 78 10.69 0.70 3.46
N GLY A 79 10.34 0.98 2.19
CA GLY A 79 8.98 1.17 1.75
C GLY A 79 8.32 2.47 2.22
N SER A 80 7.03 2.39 2.48
CA SER A 80 6.18 3.52 2.85
C SER A 80 5.27 3.16 4.02
N LYS A 81 4.61 4.18 4.60
CA LYS A 81 3.62 4.03 5.68
C LYS A 81 2.29 4.63 5.23
N PRO A 82 1.15 4.05 5.62
CA PRO A 82 -0.16 4.65 5.39
C PRO A 82 -0.24 6.07 5.95
N ILE A 83 -1.00 6.91 5.26
CA ILE A 83 -1.34 8.26 5.75
C ILE A 83 -2.64 8.15 6.52
N LEU A 84 -2.64 8.65 7.75
CA LEU A 84 -3.87 8.85 8.52
C LEU A 84 -4.33 10.30 8.35
N PRO A 85 -5.64 10.55 8.20
CA PRO A 85 -6.15 11.91 8.06
C PRO A 85 -5.94 12.70 9.36
N PRO A 86 -5.52 13.96 9.31
CA PRO A 86 -5.31 14.79 10.49
C PRO A 86 -6.62 15.36 11.02
N VAL A 87 -7.58 14.50 11.35
CA VAL A 87 -8.91 14.86 11.83
C VAL A 87 -9.15 14.29 13.23
N LEU A 88 -10.04 14.91 14.00
CA LEU A 88 -10.43 14.42 15.31
C LEU A 88 -11.15 13.06 15.19
N GLY A 89 -10.80 12.12 16.06
CA GLY A 89 -11.37 10.77 16.07
C GLY A 89 -10.76 9.83 15.04
N ASN A 90 -9.67 10.20 14.38
CA ASN A 90 -9.02 9.33 13.37
C ASN A 90 -8.52 7.99 13.96
N GLU A 91 -8.30 7.91 15.26
CA GLU A 91 -7.94 6.68 15.98
C GLU A 91 -9.06 5.63 16.00
N ARG A 92 -10.31 6.02 15.66
CA ARG A 92 -11.47 5.10 15.54
C ARG A 92 -11.53 4.35 14.23
N GLY A 93 -10.81 4.83 13.21
CA GLY A 93 -10.70 4.15 11.92
C GLY A 93 -9.44 3.29 11.85
N ILE A 94 -9.34 2.52 10.77
CA ILE A 94 -8.19 1.69 10.45
C ILE A 94 -7.59 2.13 9.12
N ASP A 95 -6.31 1.96 8.92
CA ASP A 95 -5.73 2.19 7.61
C ASP A 95 -5.96 0.99 6.66
N ALA A 96 -5.82 1.25 5.37
CA ALA A 96 -6.04 0.25 4.33
C ALA A 96 -5.12 -0.98 4.49
N LEU A 97 -3.90 -0.80 5.02
CA LEU A 97 -2.96 -1.90 5.22
C LEU A 97 -3.42 -2.84 6.33
N ASP A 98 -3.95 -2.29 7.42
CA ASP A 98 -4.48 -3.11 8.53
C ASP A 98 -5.71 -3.91 8.09
N TYR A 99 -6.60 -3.32 7.27
CA TYR A 99 -7.69 -4.08 6.64
C TYR A 99 -7.15 -5.21 5.76
N LEU A 100 -6.17 -4.93 4.90
CA LEU A 100 -5.57 -5.93 4.02
C LEU A 100 -4.81 -7.03 4.76
N LYS A 101 -4.37 -6.79 6.01
CA LYS A 101 -3.83 -7.81 6.91
C LYS A 101 -4.90 -8.73 7.52
N GLY A 102 -6.17 -8.49 7.23
CA GLY A 102 -7.28 -9.31 7.70
C GLY A 102 -8.00 -8.76 8.93
N ARG A 103 -7.83 -7.46 9.25
CA ARG A 103 -8.67 -6.85 10.28
C ARG A 103 -10.13 -6.84 9.84
N GLU A 104 -10.96 -7.51 10.59
CA GLU A 104 -12.38 -7.62 10.30
C GLU A 104 -13.09 -6.26 10.43
N VAL A 105 -14.11 -6.08 9.60
CA VAL A 105 -15.01 -4.93 9.63
C VAL A 105 -16.45 -5.41 9.60
N GLU A 106 -17.37 -4.60 10.12
CA GLU A 106 -18.79 -4.90 10.17
C GLU A 106 -19.48 -4.63 8.83
N GLU A 107 -20.81 -4.39 8.83
CA GLU A 107 -21.61 -4.35 7.61
C GLU A 107 -21.41 -3.04 6.82
N LYS A 108 -21.52 -1.89 7.49
CA LYS A 108 -21.52 -0.57 6.85
C LYS A 108 -20.17 0.12 6.99
N VAL A 109 -19.42 0.18 5.90
CA VAL A 109 -18.02 0.62 5.92
C VAL A 109 -17.83 1.90 5.14
N ALA A 110 -17.33 2.95 5.82
CA ALA A 110 -16.90 4.20 5.19
C ALA A 110 -15.47 4.05 4.68
N ILE A 111 -15.24 4.21 3.37
CA ILE A 111 -13.91 4.23 2.77
C ILE A 111 -13.54 5.67 2.47
N ILE A 112 -12.52 6.17 3.13
CA ILE A 112 -12.00 7.52 2.92
C ILE A 112 -10.86 7.46 1.92
N GLY A 113 -11.12 7.98 0.73
CA GLY A 113 -10.22 7.96 -0.42
C GLY A 113 -10.68 7.01 -1.53
N GLY A 114 -11.07 7.58 -2.66
CA GLY A 114 -11.52 6.89 -3.88
C GLY A 114 -10.39 6.63 -4.88
N GLY A 115 -9.15 6.45 -4.41
CA GLY A 115 -8.03 5.98 -5.22
C GLY A 115 -8.17 4.50 -5.58
N LEU A 116 -7.15 3.95 -6.28
CA LEU A 116 -7.18 2.54 -6.69
C LEU A 116 -7.40 1.60 -5.48
N THR A 117 -6.65 1.79 -4.40
CA THR A 117 -6.76 0.95 -3.19
C THR A 117 -8.15 1.04 -2.56
N GLY A 118 -8.70 2.25 -2.41
CA GLY A 118 -10.05 2.41 -1.84
C GLY A 118 -11.14 1.76 -2.70
N CYS A 119 -11.06 1.88 -4.03
CA CYS A 119 -11.99 1.22 -4.94
C CYS A 119 -11.84 -0.31 -4.94
N GLU A 120 -10.60 -0.84 -4.82
CA GLU A 120 -10.35 -2.28 -4.69
C GLU A 120 -10.91 -2.83 -3.36
N ILE A 121 -10.76 -2.09 -2.25
CA ILE A 121 -11.35 -2.45 -0.95
C ILE A 121 -12.88 -2.42 -1.03
N ALA A 122 -13.46 -1.39 -1.65
CA ALA A 122 -14.92 -1.34 -1.86
C ALA A 122 -15.42 -2.54 -2.68
N TYR A 123 -14.68 -2.89 -3.74
CA TYR A 123 -14.97 -4.06 -4.56
C TYR A 123 -15.00 -5.36 -3.72
N GLU A 124 -13.96 -5.59 -2.91
CA GLU A 124 -13.85 -6.77 -2.05
C GLU A 124 -14.98 -6.82 -1.02
N LEU A 125 -15.27 -5.72 -0.34
CA LEU A 125 -16.35 -5.63 0.63
C LEU A 125 -17.73 -5.93 0.01
N VAL A 126 -17.97 -5.50 -1.23
CA VAL A 126 -19.20 -5.85 -1.97
C VAL A 126 -19.26 -7.34 -2.25
N LEU A 127 -18.14 -7.99 -2.63
CA LEU A 127 -18.08 -9.45 -2.82
C LEU A 127 -18.38 -10.22 -1.53
N GLU A 128 -17.96 -9.67 -0.38
CA GLU A 128 -18.25 -10.20 0.96
C GLU A 128 -19.69 -9.92 1.43
N GLY A 129 -20.52 -9.25 0.62
CA GLY A 129 -21.91 -8.91 0.95
C GLY A 129 -22.07 -7.74 1.90
N LYS A 130 -21.00 -6.96 2.14
CA LYS A 130 -21.02 -5.75 2.97
C LYS A 130 -21.52 -4.54 2.20
N LYS A 131 -21.75 -3.44 2.92
CA LYS A 131 -22.30 -2.18 2.39
C LYS A 131 -21.26 -1.04 2.48
N PRO A 132 -20.22 -1.05 1.63
CA PRO A 132 -19.26 0.04 1.59
C PRO A 132 -19.86 1.29 0.96
N PHE A 133 -19.33 2.46 1.35
CA PHE A 133 -19.46 3.70 0.61
C PHE A 133 -18.13 4.44 0.57
N ILE A 134 -17.93 5.25 -0.49
CA ILE A 134 -16.66 5.94 -0.72
C ILE A 134 -16.85 7.44 -0.53
N VAL A 135 -15.95 8.07 0.24
CA VAL A 135 -15.82 9.52 0.36
C VAL A 135 -14.50 9.93 -0.31
N GLU A 136 -14.58 10.73 -1.37
CA GLU A 136 -13.42 11.18 -2.15
C GLU A 136 -13.41 12.71 -2.28
N MET A 137 -12.28 13.31 -1.93
CA MET A 137 -12.09 14.77 -1.99
C MET A 137 -11.99 15.30 -3.43
N LYS A 138 -11.59 14.46 -4.37
CA LYS A 138 -11.50 14.81 -5.80
C LYS A 138 -12.86 14.66 -6.48
N ASN A 139 -12.93 15.15 -7.70
CA ASN A 139 -14.13 15.09 -8.54
C ASN A 139 -14.30 13.78 -9.33
N ASP A 140 -13.41 12.80 -9.14
CA ASP A 140 -13.47 11.48 -9.80
C ASP A 140 -12.75 10.41 -8.98
N LEU A 141 -13.20 9.16 -9.13
CA LEU A 141 -12.52 7.97 -8.61
C LEU A 141 -11.25 7.69 -9.41
N ILE A 142 -10.24 7.12 -8.75
CA ILE A 142 -8.99 6.65 -9.37
C ILE A 142 -8.37 7.74 -10.26
N ALA A 143 -8.38 8.99 -9.79
CA ALA A 143 -7.89 10.15 -10.53
C ALA A 143 -6.35 10.24 -10.62
N GLN A 144 -5.60 9.21 -10.13
CA GLN A 144 -4.15 9.15 -10.23
C GLN A 144 -3.69 8.72 -11.63
N LYS A 145 -2.56 9.27 -12.07
CA LYS A 145 -1.92 8.88 -13.34
C LYS A 145 -1.22 7.50 -13.21
N GLY A 146 -1.09 6.80 -14.33
CA GLY A 146 -0.32 5.56 -14.43
C GLY A 146 -1.08 4.30 -13.98
N VAL A 147 -2.37 4.40 -13.70
CA VAL A 147 -3.24 3.24 -13.50
C VAL A 147 -3.66 2.67 -14.86
N CYS A 148 -3.67 1.35 -14.98
CA CYS A 148 -4.18 0.68 -16.16
C CYS A 148 -5.65 1.05 -16.40
N LEU A 149 -5.97 1.52 -17.60
CA LEU A 149 -7.32 1.97 -17.94
C LEU A 149 -8.35 0.84 -17.77
N ALA A 150 -8.02 -0.39 -18.15
CA ALA A 150 -8.92 -1.53 -17.97
C ALA A 150 -9.31 -1.73 -16.51
N ASN A 151 -8.35 -1.63 -15.58
CA ASN A 151 -8.65 -1.80 -14.16
C ASN A 151 -9.49 -0.64 -13.62
N SER A 152 -9.16 0.60 -13.98
CA SER A 152 -9.88 1.77 -13.49
C SER A 152 -11.30 1.86 -14.04
N SER A 153 -11.51 1.54 -15.32
CA SER A 153 -12.85 1.50 -15.93
C SER A 153 -13.69 0.39 -15.31
N TYR A 154 -13.13 -0.82 -15.20
CA TYR A 154 -13.86 -1.94 -14.60
C TYR A 154 -14.32 -1.64 -13.17
N LEU A 155 -13.45 -1.09 -12.32
CA LEU A 155 -13.82 -0.76 -10.94
C LEU A 155 -14.93 0.30 -10.87
N ARG A 156 -14.84 1.37 -11.68
CA ARG A 156 -15.89 2.40 -11.74
C ARG A 156 -17.24 1.81 -12.18
N GLU A 157 -17.24 1.03 -13.26
CA GLU A 157 -18.45 0.39 -13.80
C GLU A 157 -19.05 -0.60 -12.80
N TYR A 158 -18.19 -1.41 -12.15
CA TYR A 158 -18.65 -2.37 -11.15
C TYR A 158 -19.27 -1.70 -9.94
N LEU A 159 -18.61 -0.67 -9.37
CA LEU A 159 -19.14 0.07 -8.22
C LEU A 159 -20.45 0.76 -8.55
N ALA A 160 -20.58 1.33 -9.76
CA ALA A 160 -21.83 1.91 -10.26
C ALA A 160 -22.92 0.84 -10.44
N PHE A 161 -22.61 -0.29 -11.06
CA PHE A 161 -23.53 -1.41 -11.25
C PHE A 161 -24.05 -1.98 -9.92
N LYS A 162 -23.20 -2.02 -8.90
CA LYS A 162 -23.56 -2.47 -7.54
C LYS A 162 -24.20 -1.37 -6.69
N ASN A 163 -24.43 -0.19 -7.27
CA ASN A 163 -25.01 0.96 -6.57
C ASN A 163 -24.24 1.33 -5.29
N VAL A 164 -22.91 1.19 -5.29
CA VAL A 164 -22.08 1.64 -4.17
C VAL A 164 -22.13 3.16 -4.08
N PRO A 165 -22.55 3.75 -2.94
CA PRO A 165 -22.61 5.19 -2.81
C PRO A 165 -21.19 5.81 -2.90
N VAL A 166 -21.03 6.83 -3.75
CA VAL A 166 -19.77 7.55 -3.95
C VAL A 166 -20.01 9.04 -3.77
N TYR A 167 -19.36 9.62 -2.78
CA TYR A 167 -19.45 11.05 -2.44
C TYR A 167 -18.16 11.73 -2.90
N LEU A 168 -18.19 12.28 -4.12
CA LEU A 168 -17.10 13.06 -4.71
C LEU A 168 -17.08 14.50 -4.19
N ASN A 169 -15.94 15.21 -4.35
CA ASN A 169 -15.75 16.56 -3.85
C ASN A 169 -16.10 16.69 -2.36
N THR A 170 -15.88 15.63 -1.59
CA THR A 170 -16.29 15.51 -0.19
C THR A 170 -15.08 15.13 0.67
N THR A 171 -14.87 15.88 1.74
CA THR A 171 -13.70 15.74 2.63
C THR A 171 -14.14 15.33 4.03
N LEU A 172 -13.48 14.32 4.61
CA LEU A 172 -13.66 13.92 6.00
C LEU A 172 -13.25 15.06 6.95
N LYS A 173 -14.09 15.38 7.92
CA LYS A 173 -13.84 16.39 8.97
C LYS A 173 -13.61 15.78 10.33
N ARG A 174 -14.37 14.76 10.68
CA ARG A 174 -14.30 14.14 11.99
C ARG A 174 -14.87 12.71 11.97
N VAL A 175 -14.34 11.85 12.81
CA VAL A 175 -14.87 10.51 13.05
C VAL A 175 -15.46 10.46 14.46
N TYR A 176 -16.67 9.96 14.55
CA TYR A 176 -17.39 9.71 15.78
C TYR A 176 -17.58 8.20 15.97
N ASP A 177 -18.13 7.83 17.09
CA ASP A 177 -18.65 6.48 17.29
C ASP A 177 -19.90 6.29 16.42
N GLY A 178 -19.89 5.29 15.53
CA GLY A 178 -21.00 4.95 14.65
C GLY A 178 -21.25 5.92 13.47
N LYS A 179 -20.47 6.98 13.28
CA LYS A 179 -20.66 7.91 12.14
C LYS A 179 -19.44 8.75 11.82
N ILE A 180 -19.43 9.31 10.61
CA ILE A 180 -18.45 10.34 10.18
C ILE A 180 -19.14 11.64 9.82
N GLU A 181 -18.42 12.75 10.01
CA GLU A 181 -18.76 14.08 9.51
C GLU A 181 -17.88 14.41 8.32
N CYS A 182 -18.52 14.83 7.23
CA CYS A 182 -17.84 15.23 6.00
C CYS A 182 -18.32 16.61 5.56
N THR A 183 -17.52 17.29 4.74
CA THR A 183 -17.88 18.58 4.15
C THR A 183 -17.71 18.52 2.63
N ASN A 184 -18.69 19.03 1.88
CA ASN A 184 -18.59 19.18 0.43
C ASN A 184 -17.76 20.42 0.05
N LYS A 185 -17.57 20.65 -1.26
CA LYS A 185 -16.86 21.82 -1.79
C LYS A 185 -17.52 23.18 -1.46
N ASP A 186 -18.82 23.17 -1.17
CA ASP A 186 -19.60 24.38 -0.88
C ASP A 186 -19.57 24.72 0.62
N GLY A 187 -18.94 23.86 1.44
CA GLY A 187 -18.79 24.06 2.88
C GLY A 187 -19.90 23.45 3.72
N ASP A 188 -20.89 22.80 3.10
CA ASP A 188 -21.98 22.13 3.81
C ASP A 188 -21.47 20.88 4.52
N SER A 189 -21.88 20.69 5.77
CA SER A 189 -21.56 19.50 6.55
C SER A 189 -22.64 18.43 6.45
N PHE A 190 -22.20 17.18 6.30
CA PHE A 190 -23.05 15.99 6.24
C PHE A 190 -22.57 14.95 7.22
N PHE A 191 -23.50 14.15 7.73
CA PHE A 191 -23.19 13.00 8.56
C PHE A 191 -23.56 11.71 7.83
N PHE A 192 -22.67 10.72 7.91
CA PHE A 192 -22.89 9.40 7.35
C PHE A 192 -22.72 8.37 8.46
N ASP A 193 -23.74 7.57 8.73
CA ASP A 193 -23.63 6.47 9.67
C ASP A 193 -22.76 5.36 9.08
N CYS A 194 -21.89 4.77 9.87
CA CYS A 194 -21.04 3.64 9.49
C CYS A 194 -20.57 2.89 10.73
N ASP A 195 -20.33 1.59 10.58
CA ASP A 195 -19.81 0.75 11.65
C ASP A 195 -18.28 0.87 11.73
N ASN A 196 -17.63 0.97 10.58
CA ASN A 196 -16.18 1.10 10.48
C ASN A 196 -15.75 2.17 9.47
N VAL A 197 -14.54 2.71 9.66
CA VAL A 197 -13.90 3.67 8.76
C VAL A 197 -12.55 3.10 8.31
N ILE A 198 -12.33 3.03 6.98
CA ILE A 198 -11.06 2.61 6.39
C ILE A 198 -10.42 3.82 5.69
N TYR A 199 -9.19 4.13 6.05
CA TYR A 199 -8.41 5.20 5.42
C TYR A 199 -7.60 4.66 4.26
N ALA A 200 -7.96 5.02 3.04
CA ALA A 200 -7.29 4.70 1.79
C ALA A 200 -6.75 5.94 1.07
N ILE A 201 -6.24 6.92 1.85
CA ILE A 201 -5.80 8.25 1.36
C ILE A 201 -4.36 8.29 0.88
N GLY A 202 -3.73 7.13 0.75
CA GLY A 202 -2.38 6.98 0.21
C GLY A 202 -1.32 6.69 1.25
N TYR A 203 -0.07 6.77 0.79
CA TYR A 203 1.11 6.41 1.57
C TYR A 203 2.14 7.55 1.56
N LYS A 204 2.96 7.62 2.59
CA LYS A 204 4.14 8.48 2.67
C LYS A 204 5.39 7.63 2.72
N LYS A 205 6.44 8.05 1.99
CA LYS A 205 7.74 7.37 2.01
C LYS A 205 8.34 7.32 3.41
N ALA A 206 9.03 6.22 3.72
CA ALA A 206 9.64 5.96 5.01
C ALA A 206 11.09 5.46 4.86
N PRO A 207 12.01 6.27 4.30
CA PRO A 207 13.39 5.87 4.12
C PRO A 207 14.14 5.79 5.47
N LEU A 208 15.05 4.83 5.57
CA LEU A 208 16.11 4.85 6.56
C LEU A 208 17.22 5.78 6.03
N MET A 209 17.30 6.99 6.58
CA MET A 209 18.29 7.99 6.14
C MET A 209 19.70 7.61 6.58
N SER A 210 20.70 7.92 5.76
CA SER A 210 22.11 7.69 6.07
C SER A 210 22.99 8.69 5.33
N ASP A 211 24.13 9.05 5.93
CA ASP A 211 25.17 9.92 5.35
C ASP A 211 26.22 9.16 4.52
N LYS A 212 26.11 7.83 4.46
CA LYS A 212 26.99 7.00 3.64
C LYS A 212 26.80 7.31 2.14
N LYS A 213 27.92 7.33 1.38
CA LYS A 213 27.92 7.69 -0.05
C LYS A 213 27.44 6.56 -0.98
N ASN A 214 27.56 5.30 -0.53
CA ASN A 214 27.27 4.08 -1.30
C ASN A 214 25.86 3.53 -1.01
N VAL A 215 24.88 4.42 -0.78
CA VAL A 215 23.49 4.07 -0.46
C VAL A 215 22.58 4.36 -1.66
N PHE A 216 21.79 3.36 -2.05
CA PHE A 216 20.74 3.45 -3.05
C PHE A 216 19.38 3.32 -2.39
N TYR A 217 18.51 4.28 -2.60
CA TYR A 217 17.12 4.22 -2.16
C TYR A 217 16.26 3.68 -3.31
N VAL A 218 15.38 2.69 -3.04
CA VAL A 218 14.57 2.05 -4.07
C VAL A 218 13.12 1.83 -3.63
N GLY A 219 12.22 1.76 -4.59
CA GLY A 219 10.80 1.54 -4.31
C GLY A 219 10.15 2.69 -3.55
N ASP A 220 9.15 2.38 -2.73
CA ASP A 220 8.32 3.38 -2.07
C ASP A 220 9.05 4.25 -1.04
N CYS A 221 10.19 3.83 -0.53
CA CYS A 221 11.00 4.69 0.35
C CYS A 221 11.67 5.83 -0.43
N GLN A 222 11.89 5.66 -1.73
CA GLN A 222 12.35 6.71 -2.63
C GLN A 222 11.17 7.51 -3.19
N SER A 223 10.19 6.82 -3.75
CA SER A 223 8.98 7.41 -4.34
C SER A 223 7.84 6.42 -4.32
N VAL A 224 6.76 6.77 -3.63
CA VAL A 224 5.56 5.92 -3.58
C VAL A 224 5.01 5.70 -4.98
N GLY A 225 4.78 4.45 -5.34
CA GLY A 225 4.38 4.09 -6.70
C GLY A 225 3.56 2.80 -6.76
N ASN A 226 3.90 1.94 -7.71
CA ASN A 226 3.27 0.64 -7.90
C ASN A 226 4.35 -0.45 -8.04
N LEU A 227 3.93 -1.71 -8.12
CA LEU A 227 4.85 -2.84 -8.18
C LEU A 227 5.87 -2.72 -9.32
N ARG A 228 5.47 -2.21 -10.50
CA ARG A 228 6.37 -1.98 -11.63
C ARG A 228 7.47 -0.99 -11.27
N THR A 229 7.12 0.17 -10.71
CA THR A 229 8.11 1.20 -10.35
C THR A 229 9.04 0.72 -9.23
N VAL A 230 8.53 -0.06 -8.29
CA VAL A 230 9.32 -0.66 -7.20
C VAL A 230 10.35 -1.66 -7.76
N THR A 231 9.92 -2.57 -8.64
CA THR A 231 10.83 -3.58 -9.22
C THR A 231 11.85 -2.95 -10.16
N TRP A 232 11.45 -1.97 -10.98
CA TRP A 232 12.36 -1.29 -11.89
C TRP A 232 13.42 -0.48 -11.15
N SER A 233 13.04 0.30 -10.13
CA SER A 233 14.03 1.06 -9.33
C SER A 233 15.03 0.13 -8.63
N ALA A 234 14.58 -1.02 -8.16
CA ALA A 234 15.45 -2.03 -7.55
C ALA A 234 16.41 -2.65 -8.57
N TYR A 235 15.92 -2.97 -9.78
CA TYR A 235 16.75 -3.45 -10.89
C TYR A 235 17.81 -2.42 -11.29
N GLU A 236 17.38 -1.18 -11.55
CA GLU A 236 18.29 -0.09 -11.96
C GLU A 236 19.37 0.21 -10.90
N ALA A 237 19.03 0.17 -9.62
CA ALA A 237 20.01 0.33 -8.55
C ALA A 237 21.03 -0.81 -8.57
N ALA A 238 20.56 -2.07 -8.68
CA ALA A 238 21.44 -3.23 -8.74
C ALA A 238 22.35 -3.25 -9.99
N MET A 239 21.92 -2.63 -11.09
CA MET A 239 22.73 -2.52 -12.31
C MET A 239 23.84 -1.46 -12.23
N LYS A 240 23.79 -0.56 -11.24
CA LYS A 240 24.81 0.48 -11.01
C LYS A 240 25.92 0.04 -10.04
N ILE A 241 25.71 -1.04 -9.33
CA ILE A 241 26.69 -1.69 -8.45
C ILE A 241 27.47 -2.74 -9.22
#